data_5f44ae0d86876d8cbd3236a1ddb2b193
#
_entry.id   5f44ae0d86876d8cbd3236a1ddb2b193
#
_cell.length_a   1.000
_cell.length_b   1.000
_cell.length_c   1.000
_cell.angle_alpha   90.00
_cell.angle_beta   90.00
_cell.angle_gamma   90.00
#
_symmetry.space_group_name_H-M   'P 1'
#
loop_
_entity.id
_entity.type
_entity.pdbx_description
1 polymer ?
#
loop_
_entity_poly.entity_id
_entity_poly.type
_entity_poly.pdbx_seq_one_letter_code
_entity_poly.pdbx_strand_id
1 'polypeptide(L)'
;MLAARGLAHQSAGAPVPPRLASSGVYTVEQAGRGREVFANICQGCHNIGSQSGEAFAKRWRGVILSELFRVMTDTMPKDDPGSLSLQERVDVVAYMLKINDLAAGSAELPADIEQLKKIVIDVSQH
;
A
#
# COMPACT_ATOMS: atom_id res chain seq x y z
N MET A 1 -18.70 34.63 -14.29
CA MET A 1 -18.52 34.18 -14.16
C MET A 1 -18.43 33.49 -13.86
N LEU A 2 -18.27 33.47 -13.78
CA LEU A 2 -17.99 32.78 -13.34
C LEU A 2 -17.97 31.87 -13.09
N ALA A 3 -17.98 31.99 -13.20
CA ALA A 3 -17.90 31.07 -12.88
C ALA A 3 -17.78 30.27 -12.71
N ALA A 4 -17.64 30.34 -12.81
CA ALA A 4 -17.43 29.50 -12.57
C ALA A 4 -17.33 28.83 -12.25
N ARG A 5 -17.24 29.11 -12.17
CA ARG A 5 -17.05 28.40 -11.77
C ARG A 5 -17.13 27.43 -11.54
N GLY A 6 -17.19 27.41 -11.63
CA GLY A 6 -17.17 26.38 -11.50
C GLY A 6 -17.09 25.74 -11.22
N LEU A 7 -16.90 25.79 -11.15
CA LEU A 7 -16.73 25.03 -10.86
C LEU A 7 -16.54 24.22 -10.55
N ALA A 8 -16.04 24.75 -10.51
CA ALA A 8 -15.62 23.76 -10.09
C ALA A 8 -16.18 22.75 -9.39
N HIS A 9 -16.58 22.77 -9.03
CA HIS A 9 -16.95 21.76 -8.54
C HIS A 9 -17.47 20.92 -9.30
N GLN A 10 -17.56 21.26 -10.01
CA GLN A 10 -17.89 20.41 -10.79
C GLN A 10 -17.31 19.25 -10.94
N SER A 11 -16.35 19.33 -10.70
CA SER A 11 -15.58 18.16 -10.55
C SER A 11 -15.98 17.32 -9.38
N ALA A 12 -16.82 17.82 -8.52
CA ALA A 12 -17.27 17.08 -7.36
C ALA A 12 -17.97 15.77 -7.68
N GLY A 13 -18.60 15.67 -8.84
CA GLY A 13 -19.28 14.44 -9.25
C GLY A 13 -18.45 13.52 -10.12
N ALA A 14 -17.27 13.94 -10.53
CA ALA A 14 -16.46 13.14 -11.43
C ALA A 14 -15.65 12.09 -10.67
N PRO A 15 -15.58 10.84 -11.17
CA PRO A 15 -14.72 9.84 -10.55
C PRO A 15 -13.26 10.26 -10.66
N VAL A 16 -12.53 10.07 -9.59
CA VAL A 16 -11.07 10.29 -9.59
C VAL A 16 -10.43 9.03 -10.14
N PRO A 17 -9.55 9.13 -11.14
CA PRO A 17 -8.84 7.96 -11.64
C PRO A 17 -8.06 7.29 -10.53
N PRO A 18 -7.93 5.95 -10.54
CA PRO A 18 -7.12 5.25 -9.55
C PRO A 18 -5.68 5.73 -9.63
N ARG A 19 -5.04 5.83 -8.48
CA ARG A 19 -3.62 6.08 -8.41
C ARG A 19 -2.88 4.76 -8.58
N LEU A 20 -1.70 4.82 -9.16
CA LEU A 20 -0.85 3.64 -9.27
C LEU A 20 0.12 3.60 -8.09
N ALA A 21 0.34 2.41 -7.55
CA ALA A 21 1.28 2.24 -6.45
C ALA A 21 2.69 2.70 -6.85
N SER A 22 3.02 2.64 -8.15
CA SER A 22 4.31 3.10 -8.66
C SER A 22 4.44 4.63 -8.71
N SER A 23 3.39 5.38 -8.42
CA SER A 23 3.40 6.83 -8.52
C SER A 23 3.96 7.54 -7.29
N GLY A 24 4.49 6.80 -6.31
CA GLY A 24 5.07 7.42 -5.13
C GLY A 24 4.07 7.63 -4.01
N VAL A 25 3.44 6.54 -3.55
CA VAL A 25 2.34 6.60 -2.58
C VAL A 25 2.80 6.39 -1.14
N TYR A 26 4.10 6.21 -0.91
CA TYR A 26 4.67 6.01 0.42
C TYR A 26 5.99 6.78 0.50
N THR A 27 6.57 6.93 1.69
CA THR A 27 7.89 7.56 1.84
C THR A 27 8.95 6.54 2.21
N VAL A 28 10.20 6.89 1.94
CA VAL A 28 11.35 6.05 2.32
C VAL A 28 11.35 5.82 3.84
N GLU A 29 11.05 6.85 4.61
CA GLU A 29 10.99 6.76 6.07
C GLU A 29 9.94 5.76 6.53
N GLN A 30 8.77 5.80 5.90
CA GLN A 30 7.71 4.87 6.22
C GLN A 30 8.10 3.43 5.91
N ALA A 31 8.71 3.21 4.75
CA ALA A 31 9.19 1.87 4.37
C ALA A 31 10.26 1.39 5.35
N GLY A 32 11.09 2.30 5.86
CA GLY A 32 12.10 1.97 6.87
C GLY A 32 11.47 1.48 8.18
N ARG A 33 10.40 2.13 8.62
CA ARG A 33 9.67 1.65 9.80
C ARG A 33 9.04 0.28 9.55
N GLY A 34 8.48 0.10 8.36
CA GLY A 34 7.89 -1.18 7.97
C GLY A 34 8.91 -2.31 7.90
N ARG A 35 10.13 -1.98 7.47
CA ARG A 35 11.23 -2.95 7.46
C ARG A 35 11.53 -3.46 8.87
N GLU A 36 11.53 -2.57 9.86
CA GLU A 36 11.77 -2.97 11.24
C GLU A 36 10.67 -3.89 11.76
N VAL A 37 9.41 -3.55 11.48
CA VAL A 37 8.29 -4.41 11.87
C VAL A 37 8.41 -5.78 11.20
N PHE A 38 8.71 -5.79 9.90
CA PHE A 38 8.85 -7.04 9.15
C PHE A 38 9.97 -7.91 9.73
N ALA A 39 11.12 -7.32 10.01
CA ALA A 39 12.26 -8.05 10.56
C ALA A 39 11.94 -8.64 11.94
N ASN A 40 11.21 -7.90 12.76
CA ASN A 40 10.95 -8.32 14.13
C ASN A 40 9.78 -9.29 14.27
N ILE A 41 8.82 -9.25 13.35
CA ILE A 41 7.57 -9.99 13.52
C ILE A 41 7.31 -10.93 12.35
N CYS A 42 7.48 -10.46 11.12
CA CYS A 42 7.06 -11.20 9.93
C CYS A 42 8.08 -12.25 9.48
N GLN A 43 9.37 -11.98 9.66
CA GLN A 43 10.42 -12.89 9.20
C GLN A 43 10.48 -14.19 9.98
N GLY A 44 9.75 -14.31 11.08
CA GLY A 44 9.62 -15.58 11.76
C GLY A 44 8.95 -16.64 10.90
N CYS A 45 8.08 -16.21 9.98
CA CYS A 45 7.35 -17.12 9.08
C CYS A 45 7.58 -16.80 7.61
N HIS A 46 7.93 -15.56 7.28
CA HIS A 46 8.11 -15.11 5.90
C HIS A 46 9.55 -14.70 5.64
N ASN A 47 10.04 -14.97 4.44
CA ASN A 47 11.28 -14.36 3.98
C ASN A 47 10.93 -13.32 2.91
N ILE A 48 11.89 -12.45 2.59
CA ILE A 48 11.68 -11.38 1.62
C ILE A 48 11.34 -11.95 0.25
N GLY A 49 11.93 -13.09 -0.11
CA GLY A 49 11.67 -13.71 -1.40
C GLY A 49 10.23 -14.13 -1.61
N SER A 50 9.52 -14.50 -0.54
CA SER A 50 8.11 -14.90 -0.65
C SER A 50 7.19 -13.68 -0.79
N GLN A 51 7.68 -12.48 -0.51
CA GLN A 51 6.90 -11.24 -0.53
C GLN A 51 7.39 -10.28 -1.62
N SER A 52 8.16 -10.77 -2.58
CA SER A 52 8.71 -9.91 -3.61
C SER A 52 8.81 -10.65 -4.95
N GLY A 53 9.16 -9.90 -6.00
CA GLY A 53 9.38 -10.45 -7.32
C GLY A 53 8.14 -11.09 -7.91
N GLU A 54 8.35 -12.23 -8.55
CA GLU A 54 7.28 -12.95 -9.23
C GLU A 54 6.17 -13.41 -8.29
N ALA A 55 6.53 -13.85 -7.10
CA ALA A 55 5.55 -14.31 -6.12
C ALA A 55 4.59 -13.18 -5.74
N PHE A 56 5.12 -11.99 -5.51
CA PHE A 56 4.30 -10.82 -5.19
C PHE A 56 3.46 -10.40 -6.40
N ALA A 57 4.10 -10.30 -7.57
CA ALA A 57 3.41 -9.86 -8.78
C ALA A 57 2.26 -10.79 -9.15
N LYS A 58 2.49 -12.09 -9.03
CA LYS A 58 1.48 -13.09 -9.37
C LYS A 58 0.22 -12.95 -8.51
N ARG A 59 0.40 -12.61 -7.24
CA ARG A 59 -0.72 -12.52 -6.31
C ARG A 59 -1.40 -11.16 -6.32
N TRP A 60 -0.63 -10.09 -6.47
CA TRP A 60 -1.13 -8.75 -6.16
C TRP A 60 -1.22 -7.79 -7.35
N ARG A 61 -0.64 -8.11 -8.51
CA ARG A 61 -0.71 -7.20 -9.65
C ARG A 61 -2.16 -6.95 -10.03
N GLY A 62 -2.51 -5.67 -10.16
CA GLY A 62 -3.85 -5.26 -10.55
C GLY A 62 -4.84 -5.22 -9.40
N VAL A 63 -4.41 -5.60 -8.19
CA VAL A 63 -5.28 -5.61 -7.01
C VAL A 63 -5.17 -4.25 -6.31
N ILE A 64 -6.28 -3.79 -5.73
CA ILE A 64 -6.26 -2.53 -4.97
C ILE A 64 -5.54 -2.74 -3.64
N LEU A 65 -4.85 -1.69 -3.21
CA LEU A 65 -3.97 -1.79 -2.05
C LEU A 65 -4.72 -2.10 -0.75
N SER A 66 -6.00 -1.72 -0.68
CA SER A 66 -6.83 -2.05 0.48
C SER A 66 -7.00 -3.55 0.68
N GLU A 67 -6.97 -4.35 -0.40
CA GLU A 67 -7.06 -5.80 -0.28
C GLU A 67 -5.83 -6.40 0.39
N LEU A 68 -4.65 -5.94 -0.01
CA LEU A 68 -3.41 -6.36 0.63
C LEU A 68 -3.43 -6.00 2.12
N PHE A 69 -3.83 -4.77 2.41
CA PHE A 69 -3.94 -4.29 3.79
C PHE A 69 -4.93 -5.13 4.60
N ARG A 70 -6.09 -5.44 4.01
CA ARG A 70 -7.13 -6.22 4.67
C ARG A 70 -6.67 -7.65 4.97
N VAL A 71 -6.04 -8.30 4.00
CA VAL A 71 -5.53 -9.66 4.19
C VAL A 71 -4.50 -9.66 5.32
N MET A 72 -3.61 -8.69 5.34
CA MET A 72 -2.61 -8.58 6.40
C MET A 72 -3.29 -8.35 7.76
N THR A 73 -4.29 -7.47 7.80
CA THR A 73 -5.01 -7.15 9.03
C THR A 73 -5.73 -8.37 9.60
N ASP A 74 -6.41 -9.12 8.75
CA ASP A 74 -7.28 -10.21 9.18
C ASP A 74 -6.53 -11.50 9.49
N THR A 75 -5.35 -11.69 8.90
CA THR A 75 -4.67 -12.98 8.95
C THR A 75 -3.27 -12.96 9.55
N MET A 76 -2.67 -11.79 9.73
CA MET A 76 -1.27 -11.69 10.16
C MET A 76 -1.10 -10.80 11.39
N PRO A 77 -0.17 -11.12 12.29
CA PRO A 77 0.58 -12.38 12.36
C PRO A 77 -0.35 -13.56 12.58
N LYS A 78 0.01 -14.71 12.02
CA LYS A 78 -0.88 -15.88 12.02
C LYS A 78 -1.27 -16.34 13.43
N ASP A 79 -0.35 -16.26 14.38
CA ASP A 79 -0.58 -16.70 15.76
C ASP A 79 -1.25 -15.63 16.61
N ASP A 80 -1.35 -14.40 16.13
CA ASP A 80 -2.03 -13.32 16.86
C ASP A 80 -2.53 -12.25 15.88
N PRO A 81 -3.54 -12.60 15.06
CA PRO A 81 -4.08 -11.63 14.09
C PRO A 81 -4.59 -10.38 14.79
N GLY A 82 -4.31 -9.23 14.22
CA GLY A 82 -4.75 -7.97 14.77
C GLY A 82 -3.85 -7.39 15.84
N SER A 83 -2.71 -8.04 16.14
CA SER A 83 -1.80 -7.55 17.18
C SER A 83 -1.00 -6.31 16.77
N LEU A 84 -0.87 -6.07 15.46
CA LEU A 84 -0.18 -4.87 14.97
C LEU A 84 -1.13 -3.68 14.97
N SER A 85 -0.59 -2.50 15.26
CA SER A 85 -1.35 -1.26 15.13
C SER A 85 -1.64 -0.98 13.64
N LEU A 86 -2.61 -0.10 13.37
CA LEU A 86 -2.89 0.31 12.00
C LEU A 86 -1.66 0.95 11.34
N GLN A 87 -0.93 1.75 12.11
CA GLN A 87 0.28 2.40 11.59
C GLN A 87 1.36 1.37 11.24
N GLU A 88 1.55 0.38 12.10
CA GLU A 88 2.53 -0.68 11.83
C GLU A 88 2.16 -1.46 10.57
N ARG A 89 0.87 -1.74 10.39
CA ARG A 89 0.41 -2.47 9.21
C ARG A 89 0.65 -1.69 7.92
N VAL A 90 0.32 -0.40 7.92
CA VAL A 90 0.52 0.39 6.71
C VAL A 90 2.00 0.63 6.44
N ASP A 91 2.81 0.71 7.48
CA ASP A 91 4.26 0.82 7.32
C ASP A 91 4.83 -0.45 6.66
N VAL A 92 4.34 -1.63 7.06
CA VAL A 92 4.74 -2.89 6.43
C VAL A 92 4.31 -2.93 4.96
N VAL A 93 3.11 -2.45 4.66
CA VAL A 93 2.66 -2.35 3.26
C VAL A 93 3.62 -1.47 2.46
N ALA A 94 4.02 -0.33 3.01
CA ALA A 94 5.00 0.54 2.35
C ALA A 94 6.32 -0.18 2.10
N TYR A 95 6.79 -0.95 3.07
CA TYR A 95 8.00 -1.75 2.89
C TYR A 95 7.82 -2.78 1.77
N MET A 96 6.65 -3.43 1.69
CA MET A 96 6.39 -4.38 0.62
C MET A 96 6.41 -3.72 -0.75
N LEU A 97 5.90 -2.51 -0.86
CA LEU A 97 5.98 -1.75 -2.12
C LEU A 97 7.43 -1.46 -2.47
N LYS A 98 8.24 -1.09 -1.47
CA LYS A 98 9.65 -0.79 -1.70
C LYS A 98 10.43 -2.00 -2.20
N ILE A 99 10.27 -3.16 -1.58
CA ILE A 99 11.02 -4.36 -1.99
C ILE A 99 10.54 -4.91 -3.34
N ASN A 100 9.43 -4.39 -3.84
CA ASN A 100 8.93 -4.72 -5.18
C ASN A 100 9.20 -3.61 -6.20
N ASP A 101 10.17 -2.76 -5.88
CA ASP A 101 10.71 -1.73 -6.78
C ASP A 101 9.70 -0.65 -7.19
N LEU A 102 8.69 -0.41 -6.36
CA LEU A 102 7.78 0.69 -6.59
C LEU A 102 8.34 1.94 -5.93
N ALA A 103 8.37 3.04 -6.67
CA ALA A 103 9.06 4.26 -6.23
C ALA A 103 8.38 4.91 -5.03
N ALA A 104 9.20 5.45 -4.13
CA ALA A 104 8.72 6.27 -3.02
C ALA A 104 8.33 7.66 -3.49
N GLY A 105 7.52 8.35 -2.71
CA GLY A 105 7.10 9.71 -2.96
C GLY A 105 7.33 10.59 -1.74
N SER A 106 6.58 11.68 -1.69
CA SER A 106 6.76 12.72 -0.66
C SER A 106 5.73 12.66 0.47
N ALA A 107 4.72 11.82 0.35
CA ALA A 107 3.68 11.68 1.38
C ALA A 107 3.55 10.23 1.80
N GLU A 108 3.29 10.03 3.08
CA GLU A 108 3.14 8.68 3.62
C GLU A 108 1.82 8.04 3.19
N LEU A 109 1.86 6.73 3.09
CA LEU A 109 0.67 5.93 2.82
C LEU A 109 -0.24 6.03 4.05
N PRO A 110 -1.49 6.44 3.90
CA PRO A 110 -2.37 6.58 5.05
C PRO A 110 -2.93 5.23 5.52
N ALA A 111 -3.14 5.13 6.84
CA ALA A 111 -3.78 3.96 7.42
C ALA A 111 -5.30 4.12 7.33
N ASP A 112 -5.80 4.19 6.12
CA ASP A 112 -7.19 4.53 5.82
C ASP A 112 -7.67 3.70 4.64
N ILE A 113 -8.58 2.78 4.90
CA ILE A 113 -9.09 1.84 3.91
C ILE A 113 -9.66 2.57 2.69
N GLU A 114 -10.37 3.68 2.89
CA GLU A 114 -10.99 4.41 1.78
C GLU A 114 -9.95 5.00 0.84
N GLN A 115 -8.82 5.46 1.38
CA GLN A 115 -7.73 5.95 0.55
C GLN A 115 -6.99 4.81 -0.15
N LEU A 116 -6.81 3.69 0.55
CA LEU A 116 -6.11 2.52 -0.02
C LEU A 116 -6.90 1.86 -1.15
N LYS A 117 -8.23 1.98 -1.14
CA LYS A 117 -9.07 1.48 -2.24
C LYS A 117 -8.78 2.17 -3.56
N LYS A 118 -8.20 3.36 -3.52
CA LYS A 118 -7.94 4.18 -4.72
C LYS A 118 -6.57 3.91 -5.33
N ILE A 119 -5.80 2.98 -4.77
CA ILE A 119 -4.46 2.69 -5.23
C ILE A 119 -4.42 1.28 -5.79
N VAL A 120 -3.96 1.15 -7.04
CA VAL A 120 -3.82 -0.14 -7.73
C VAL A 120 -2.36 -0.55 -7.71
N ILE A 121 -2.11 -1.80 -7.38
CA ILE A 121 -0.76 -2.37 -7.36
C ILE A 121 -0.36 -2.68 -8.81
N ASP A 122 0.59 -1.93 -9.33
CA ASP A 122 1.02 -2.00 -10.72
C ASP A 122 2.47 -2.47 -10.85
N VAL A 123 2.81 -3.55 -10.14
CA VAL A 123 4.16 -4.11 -10.22
C VAL A 123 4.43 -4.67 -11.61
N SER A 124 5.68 -4.54 -12.05
CA SER A 124 6.12 -5.11 -13.32
C SER A 124 6.16 -6.63 -13.24
N GLN A 125 5.93 -7.26 -14.36
CA GLN A 125 6.11 -8.70 -14.47
C GLN A 125 7.56 -8.96 -14.88
N HIS A 126 8.19 -9.92 -14.24
CA HIS A 126 9.55 -10.33 -14.58
C HIS A 126 9.56 -11.72 -15.19
#